data_2fc52c9bbd2a504966ec2fcb57346056
#
_entry.id   2fc52c9bbd2a504966ec2fcb57346056
#
_cell.length_a   1.000
_cell.length_b   1.000
_cell.length_c   1.000
_cell.angle_alpha   90.00
_cell.angle_beta   90.00
_cell.angle_gamma   90.00
#
_symmetry.space_group_name_H-M   'P 1'
#
loop_
_entity.id
_entity.type
_entity.pdbx_description
1 polymer ?
#
loop_
_entity_poly.entity_id
_entity_poly.type
_entity_poly.pdbx_seq_one_letter_code
_entity_poly.pdbx_strand_id
1 'polypeptide(L)'
;MSKSFLQKELEKRALPDLLFVEGVKISTSAEWEEIARPYWRNMLLNEEYGKRPCDITPTVTVTPQFIDFAGKAKWEEVVFRFEKGGKEHTVPTQLIYPADGKKHPFFIYLNFRPDIPDRYLPVEEIIDNGFGIFTVCYSNVTPDDCNFTAGLPLLFQEGERAQDDTGKIGYWAYMASKMMDYLLTRPEADEKGIGVAGHSRLGKTALLTAALDERFAFACANDSGCSGAALSRYASKAGEKIDDICRKFPFWFAPAYTKYANNEKNLPFDQHALLALIAPRAAFVGGAVEDLWADNDNQFLNAYAVTPVWNLYDKTGLITPDDYPKVGDILTDGEVGFHLRAGKHYHSRTDWLVYMDGVKKYLSKQN
;
A
#
# COMPACT_ATOMS: atom_id res chain seq x y z
N MET A 1 22.41 -6.19 -28.23
CA MET A 1 22.73 -6.86 -26.96
C MET A 1 21.64 -7.90 -26.69
N SER A 2 21.98 -9.07 -26.16
CA SER A 2 20.96 -10.05 -25.74
C SER A 2 20.20 -9.50 -24.50
N LYS A 3 18.86 -9.69 -24.48
CA LYS A 3 18.05 -9.31 -23.31
C LYS A 3 18.48 -10.11 -22.08
N SER A 4 18.41 -9.49 -20.91
CA SER A 4 18.65 -10.14 -19.62
C SER A 4 17.60 -11.20 -19.30
N PHE A 5 17.83 -12.02 -18.28
CA PHE A 5 16.87 -13.04 -17.86
C PHE A 5 15.54 -12.39 -17.42
N LEU A 6 15.59 -11.41 -16.53
CA LEU A 6 14.38 -10.74 -16.01
C LEU A 6 13.62 -9.98 -17.11
N GLN A 7 14.34 -9.38 -18.09
CA GLN A 7 13.67 -8.76 -19.25
C GLN A 7 12.86 -9.78 -20.07
N LYS A 8 13.39 -10.98 -20.28
CA LYS A 8 12.67 -12.06 -20.98
C LYS A 8 11.46 -12.55 -20.18
N GLU A 9 11.58 -12.61 -18.87
CA GLU A 9 10.46 -12.98 -17.99
C GLU A 9 9.33 -11.95 -18.04
N LEU A 10 9.64 -10.65 -18.05
CA LEU A 10 8.63 -9.59 -18.21
C LEU A 10 7.95 -9.64 -19.59
N GLU A 11 8.69 -9.90 -20.65
CA GLU A 11 8.12 -9.98 -22.01
C GLU A 11 7.05 -11.06 -22.15
N LYS A 12 7.19 -12.18 -21.43
CA LYS A 12 6.16 -13.23 -21.41
C LYS A 12 4.81 -12.70 -20.90
N ARG A 13 4.82 -11.68 -20.06
CA ARG A 13 3.63 -11.10 -19.41
C ARG A 13 2.91 -10.08 -20.30
N ALA A 14 3.56 -9.60 -21.36
CA ALA A 14 3.00 -8.63 -22.30
C ALA A 14 2.31 -7.45 -21.58
N LEU A 15 3.03 -6.86 -20.61
CA LEU A 15 2.52 -5.74 -19.82
C LEU A 15 2.29 -4.51 -20.70
N PRO A 16 1.26 -3.69 -20.44
CA PRO A 16 1.16 -2.36 -21.01
C PRO A 16 2.42 -1.53 -20.69
N ASP A 17 2.89 -0.77 -21.66
CA ASP A 17 4.07 0.08 -21.48
C ASP A 17 3.71 1.32 -20.64
N LEU A 18 4.28 1.42 -19.43
CA LEU A 18 4.05 2.57 -18.54
C LEU A 18 4.48 3.90 -19.15
N LEU A 19 5.48 3.87 -20.04
CA LEU A 19 6.07 5.04 -20.66
C LEU A 19 5.55 5.31 -22.07
N PHE A 20 4.42 4.67 -22.44
CA PHE A 20 3.73 4.95 -23.69
C PHE A 20 2.22 5.04 -23.45
N VAL A 21 1.68 6.27 -23.45
CA VAL A 21 0.31 6.57 -23.09
C VAL A 21 -0.35 7.36 -24.21
N GLU A 22 -1.49 6.86 -24.73
CA GLU A 22 -2.31 7.51 -25.77
C GLU A 22 -1.49 7.99 -27.00
N GLY A 23 -0.50 7.19 -27.41
CA GLY A 23 0.36 7.51 -28.54
C GLY A 23 1.55 8.43 -28.19
N VAL A 24 1.68 8.86 -26.92
CA VAL A 24 2.78 9.71 -26.44
C VAL A 24 3.81 8.87 -25.72
N LYS A 25 5.08 9.00 -26.13
CA LYS A 25 6.22 8.40 -25.41
C LYS A 25 6.62 9.33 -24.27
N ILE A 26 6.64 8.81 -23.05
CA ILE A 26 7.06 9.49 -21.83
C ILE A 26 8.57 9.33 -21.67
N SER A 27 9.30 10.42 -21.57
CA SER A 27 10.76 10.44 -21.55
C SER A 27 11.35 11.28 -20.40
N THR A 28 10.51 12.05 -19.72
CA THR A 28 10.87 12.94 -18.61
C THR A 28 9.93 12.77 -17.42
N SER A 29 10.40 13.14 -16.24
CA SER A 29 9.54 13.17 -15.04
C SER A 29 8.38 14.15 -15.18
N ALA A 30 8.56 15.28 -15.86
CA ALA A 30 7.49 16.24 -16.12
C ALA A 30 6.38 15.64 -16.99
N GLU A 31 6.71 14.94 -18.08
CA GLU A 31 5.73 14.23 -18.91
C GLU A 31 5.04 13.10 -18.13
N TRP A 32 5.76 12.42 -17.23
CA TRP A 32 5.16 11.43 -16.36
C TRP A 32 4.10 12.07 -15.45
N GLU A 33 4.42 13.19 -14.77
CA GLU A 33 3.50 13.88 -13.86
C GLU A 33 2.28 14.44 -14.59
N GLU A 34 2.48 15.00 -15.77
CA GLU A 34 1.42 15.69 -16.51
C GLU A 34 0.52 14.74 -17.30
N ILE A 35 1.08 13.65 -17.87
CA ILE A 35 0.37 12.78 -18.82
C ILE A 35 0.15 11.38 -18.23
N ALA A 36 1.22 10.67 -17.87
CA ALA A 36 1.12 9.25 -17.56
C ALA A 36 0.56 8.97 -16.16
N ARG A 37 0.97 9.71 -15.14
CA ARG A 37 0.48 9.54 -13.76
C ARG A 37 -1.05 9.72 -13.68
N PRO A 38 -1.66 10.82 -14.18
CA PRO A 38 -3.11 10.96 -14.17
C PRO A 38 -3.82 9.90 -15.01
N TYR A 39 -3.26 9.49 -16.15
CA TYR A 39 -3.83 8.42 -16.96
C TYR A 39 -3.90 7.08 -16.19
N TRP A 40 -2.77 6.61 -15.64
CA TRP A 40 -2.72 5.34 -14.91
C TRP A 40 -3.55 5.39 -13.63
N ARG A 41 -3.53 6.51 -12.92
CA ARG A 41 -4.38 6.72 -11.72
C ARG A 41 -5.86 6.61 -12.07
N ASN A 42 -6.31 7.30 -13.10
CA ASN A 42 -7.71 7.27 -13.52
C ASN A 42 -8.11 5.88 -14.03
N MET A 43 -7.21 5.20 -14.76
CA MET A 43 -7.43 3.83 -15.22
C MET A 43 -7.68 2.87 -14.04
N LEU A 44 -6.83 2.90 -13.00
CA LEU A 44 -6.99 2.08 -11.81
C LEU A 44 -8.26 2.40 -11.02
N LEU A 45 -8.58 3.68 -10.88
CA LEU A 45 -9.81 4.10 -10.20
C LEU A 45 -11.08 3.68 -10.95
N ASN A 46 -11.11 3.83 -12.26
CA ASN A 46 -12.29 3.50 -13.05
C ASN A 46 -12.50 1.98 -13.19
N GLU A 47 -11.42 1.21 -13.24
CA GLU A 47 -11.45 -0.17 -13.65
C GLU A 47 -11.31 -1.17 -12.49
N GLU A 48 -10.65 -0.78 -11.40
CA GLU A 48 -10.30 -1.69 -10.30
C GLU A 48 -10.82 -1.20 -8.94
N TYR A 49 -10.35 -0.06 -8.45
CA TYR A 49 -10.59 0.35 -7.05
C TYR A 49 -11.89 1.13 -6.83
N GLY A 50 -12.42 1.74 -7.87
CA GLY A 50 -13.54 2.67 -7.81
C GLY A 50 -13.11 4.11 -7.53
N LYS A 51 -14.01 5.05 -7.72
CA LYS A 51 -13.79 6.48 -7.50
C LYS A 51 -13.41 6.78 -6.05
N ARG A 52 -12.50 7.73 -5.87
CA ARG A 52 -12.12 8.15 -4.52
C ARG A 52 -13.33 8.77 -3.80
N PRO A 53 -13.61 8.42 -2.53
CA PRO A 53 -14.65 9.10 -1.74
C PRO A 53 -14.38 10.61 -1.68
N CYS A 54 -15.45 11.40 -1.71
CA CYS A 54 -15.31 12.85 -1.55
C CYS A 54 -14.73 13.16 -0.16
N ASP A 55 -14.06 14.30 -0.06
CA ASP A 55 -13.41 14.67 1.19
C ASP A 55 -14.42 15.03 2.28
N ILE A 56 -14.22 14.49 3.49
CA ILE A 56 -14.92 14.85 4.72
C ILE A 56 -13.86 15.14 5.77
N THR A 57 -13.93 16.31 6.39
CA THR A 57 -13.09 16.63 7.55
C THR A 57 -13.71 16.02 8.80
N PRO A 58 -13.08 15.05 9.47
CA PRO A 58 -13.60 14.45 10.69
C PRO A 58 -13.39 15.36 11.89
N THR A 59 -14.26 15.23 12.90
CA THR A 59 -13.95 15.69 14.24
C THR A 59 -13.02 14.66 14.90
N VAL A 60 -11.92 15.11 15.52
CA VAL A 60 -10.95 14.26 16.17
C VAL A 60 -10.99 14.46 17.69
N THR A 61 -11.10 13.37 18.43
CA THR A 61 -11.01 13.35 19.89
C THR A 61 -9.81 12.51 20.30
N VAL A 62 -9.03 13.00 21.26
CA VAL A 62 -7.84 12.32 21.77
C VAL A 62 -8.06 12.03 23.25
N THR A 63 -7.81 10.77 23.67
CA THR A 63 -7.81 10.40 25.08
C THR A 63 -6.58 10.95 25.80
N PRO A 64 -6.64 11.06 27.14
CA PRO A 64 -5.47 11.41 27.92
C PRO A 64 -4.28 10.50 27.57
N GLN A 65 -3.14 11.17 27.33
CA GLN A 65 -1.90 10.49 27.00
C GLN A 65 -1.37 9.70 28.20
N PHE A 66 -0.87 8.50 27.94
CA PHE A 66 -0.14 7.69 28.92
C PHE A 66 1.19 7.19 28.33
N ILE A 67 2.10 6.78 29.21
CA ILE A 67 3.42 6.26 28.87
C ILE A 67 3.39 4.74 29.01
N ASP A 68 3.90 4.03 28.03
CA ASP A 68 3.97 2.57 28.02
C ASP A 68 5.36 2.06 27.61
N PHE A 69 5.55 0.77 27.59
CA PHE A 69 6.82 0.08 27.29
C PHE A 69 7.95 0.58 28.21
N ALA A 70 7.71 0.50 29.54
CA ALA A 70 8.67 0.94 30.56
C ALA A 70 9.11 2.40 30.40
N GLY A 71 8.25 3.27 29.90
CA GLY A 71 8.51 4.70 29.73
C GLY A 71 9.14 5.07 28.39
N LYS A 72 9.34 4.13 27.47
CA LYS A 72 9.91 4.40 26.16
C LYS A 72 8.96 5.11 25.21
N ALA A 73 7.65 4.89 25.35
CA ALA A 73 6.66 5.37 24.39
C ALA A 73 5.53 6.14 25.07
N LYS A 74 4.95 7.07 24.34
CA LYS A 74 3.64 7.68 24.63
C LYS A 74 2.61 7.02 23.76
N TRP A 75 1.42 6.81 24.34
CA TRP A 75 0.31 6.13 23.68
C TRP A 75 -0.96 6.95 23.82
N GLU A 76 -1.61 7.23 22.70
CA GLU A 76 -2.87 7.97 22.62
C GLU A 76 -3.89 7.16 21.82
N GLU A 77 -5.11 7.10 22.31
CA GLU A 77 -6.24 6.72 21.47
C GLU A 77 -6.75 7.97 20.76
N VAL A 78 -6.83 7.90 19.43
CA VAL A 78 -7.30 9.00 18.58
C VAL A 78 -8.56 8.53 17.85
N VAL A 79 -9.67 9.20 18.09
CA VAL A 79 -10.97 8.81 17.56
C VAL A 79 -11.42 9.80 16.49
N PHE A 80 -11.65 9.31 15.27
CA PHE A 80 -12.16 10.10 14.15
C PHE A 80 -13.67 9.92 14.04
N ARG A 81 -14.43 11.00 14.12
CA ARG A 81 -15.87 11.01 13.87
C ARG A 81 -16.16 11.72 12.56
N PHE A 82 -16.72 10.99 11.62
CA PHE A 82 -17.14 11.46 10.30
C PHE A 82 -18.65 11.67 10.28
N GLU A 83 -19.09 12.80 9.69
CA GLU A 83 -20.50 13.14 9.55
C GLU A 83 -20.79 13.62 8.13
N LYS A 84 -21.88 13.12 7.54
CA LYS A 84 -22.37 13.58 6.22
C LYS A 84 -23.86 13.27 6.07
N GLY A 85 -24.67 14.27 5.71
CA GLY A 85 -26.08 14.08 5.42
C GLY A 85 -26.91 13.49 6.58
N GLY A 86 -26.57 13.83 7.83
CA GLY A 86 -27.23 13.29 9.04
C GLY A 86 -26.82 11.86 9.41
N LYS A 87 -25.87 11.26 8.69
CA LYS A 87 -25.26 9.97 9.02
C LYS A 87 -23.90 10.22 9.67
N GLU A 88 -23.49 9.31 10.55
CA GLU A 88 -22.20 9.38 11.22
C GLU A 88 -21.52 8.01 11.30
N HIS A 89 -20.20 8.05 11.36
CA HIS A 89 -19.36 6.87 11.65
C HIS A 89 -18.13 7.27 12.43
N THR A 90 -17.77 6.47 13.43
CA THR A 90 -16.63 6.71 14.32
C THR A 90 -15.58 5.62 14.17
N VAL A 91 -14.32 6.03 13.99
CA VAL A 91 -13.19 5.14 13.79
C VAL A 91 -12.15 5.37 14.89
N PRO A 92 -12.02 4.46 15.87
CA PRO A 92 -10.96 4.49 16.86
C PRO A 92 -9.63 4.05 16.23
N THR A 93 -8.56 4.73 16.60
CA THR A 93 -7.18 4.48 16.15
C THR A 93 -6.23 4.58 17.34
N GLN A 94 -5.00 4.08 17.19
CA GLN A 94 -3.97 4.10 18.23
C GLN A 94 -2.72 4.79 17.70
N LEU A 95 -2.26 5.85 18.37
CA LEU A 95 -1.03 6.58 18.06
C LEU A 95 0.00 6.32 19.15
N ILE A 96 1.15 5.74 18.77
CA ILE A 96 2.23 5.41 19.71
C ILE A 96 3.54 5.92 19.12
N TYR A 97 4.33 6.59 19.95
CA TYR A 97 5.58 7.21 19.49
C TYR A 97 6.62 7.28 20.62
N PRO A 98 7.93 7.36 20.29
CA PRO A 98 8.99 7.49 21.29
C PRO A 98 8.78 8.68 22.21
N ALA A 99 9.04 8.48 23.52
CA ALA A 99 8.82 9.49 24.57
C ALA A 99 10.02 10.45 24.78
N ASP A 100 10.92 10.55 23.78
CA ASP A 100 12.18 11.30 23.87
C ASP A 100 12.07 12.80 23.47
N GLY A 101 10.88 13.24 23.06
CA GLY A 101 10.60 14.64 22.68
C GLY A 101 11.16 15.06 21.32
N LYS A 102 11.61 14.13 20.48
CA LYS A 102 12.10 14.40 19.13
C LYS A 102 11.04 14.16 18.07
N LYS A 103 11.32 14.60 16.85
CA LYS A 103 10.57 14.20 15.65
C LYS A 103 11.02 12.82 15.19
N HIS A 104 10.04 11.99 14.79
CA HIS A 104 10.27 10.64 14.32
C HIS A 104 9.58 10.38 12.99
N PRO A 105 10.12 9.48 12.14
CA PRO A 105 9.37 8.91 11.04
C PRO A 105 8.25 8.01 11.58
N PHE A 106 7.14 7.91 10.84
CA PHE A 106 5.97 7.14 11.25
C PHE A 106 5.55 6.13 10.20
N PHE A 107 5.05 4.99 10.69
CA PHE A 107 4.21 4.11 9.90
C PHE A 107 2.74 4.38 10.21
N ILE A 108 1.92 4.68 9.21
CA ILE A 108 0.48 4.50 9.27
C ILE A 108 0.21 3.04 8.92
N TYR A 109 -0.27 2.28 9.89
CA TYR A 109 -0.44 0.84 9.74
C TYR A 109 -1.90 0.41 9.75
N LEU A 110 -2.30 -0.24 8.67
CA LEU A 110 -3.61 -0.86 8.55
C LEU A 110 -3.52 -2.26 9.17
N ASN A 111 -4.20 -2.47 10.29
CA ASN A 111 -4.11 -3.70 11.09
C ASN A 111 -5.39 -4.54 11.00
N PHE A 112 -5.24 -5.83 11.23
CA PHE A 112 -6.34 -6.80 11.31
C PHE A 112 -7.02 -6.84 12.70
N ARG A 113 -6.39 -6.26 13.73
CA ARG A 113 -6.87 -6.33 15.11
C ARG A 113 -6.89 -4.96 15.78
N PRO A 114 -7.88 -4.72 16.64
CA PRO A 114 -7.93 -3.48 17.42
C PRO A 114 -6.96 -3.49 18.60
N ASP A 115 -6.73 -4.68 19.19
CA ASP A 115 -5.87 -4.82 20.37
C ASP A 115 -4.41 -4.95 19.94
N ILE A 116 -3.57 -4.04 20.44
CA ILE A 116 -2.13 -3.96 20.15
C ILE A 116 -1.31 -3.84 21.44
N PRO A 117 -0.01 -4.26 21.46
CA PRO A 117 0.66 -4.95 20.36
C PRO A 117 0.04 -6.32 20.06
N ASP A 118 0.17 -6.77 18.82
CA ASP A 118 -0.26 -8.10 18.44
C ASP A 118 0.85 -8.84 17.67
N ARG A 119 0.56 -10.07 17.22
CA ARG A 119 1.55 -10.87 16.51
C ARG A 119 1.98 -10.32 15.15
N TYR A 120 1.21 -9.39 14.56
CA TYR A 120 1.53 -8.69 13.30
C TYR A 120 2.17 -7.33 13.54
N LEU A 121 1.98 -6.73 14.71
CA LEU A 121 2.43 -5.39 15.03
C LEU A 121 3.33 -5.40 16.28
N PRO A 122 4.65 -5.54 16.13
CA PRO A 122 5.62 -5.52 17.21
C PRO A 122 5.94 -4.07 17.61
N VAL A 123 5.02 -3.43 18.34
CA VAL A 123 5.10 -2.00 18.67
C VAL A 123 6.40 -1.63 19.37
N GLU A 124 6.87 -2.42 20.36
CA GLU A 124 8.08 -2.10 21.10
C GLU A 124 9.32 -2.08 20.19
N GLU A 125 9.44 -3.04 19.27
CA GLU A 125 10.54 -3.08 18.29
C GLU A 125 10.51 -1.88 17.33
N ILE A 126 9.31 -1.40 16.96
CA ILE A 126 9.16 -0.22 16.10
C ILE A 126 9.64 1.02 16.84
N ILE A 127 9.23 1.21 18.10
CA ILE A 127 9.66 2.30 18.97
C ILE A 127 11.17 2.26 19.22
N ASP A 128 11.74 1.09 19.55
CA ASP A 128 13.16 0.91 19.78
C ASP A 128 14.00 1.20 18.52
N ASN A 129 13.39 1.08 17.34
CA ASN A 129 14.01 1.47 16.07
C ASN A 129 13.84 2.96 15.72
N GLY A 130 13.22 3.76 16.60
CA GLY A 130 13.06 5.19 16.43
C GLY A 130 11.92 5.61 15.53
N PHE A 131 10.92 4.75 15.31
CA PHE A 131 9.71 5.05 14.56
C PHE A 131 8.51 5.24 15.48
N GLY A 132 7.59 6.11 15.08
CA GLY A 132 6.23 6.10 15.60
C GLY A 132 5.33 5.17 14.77
N ILE A 133 4.22 4.78 15.37
CA ILE A 133 3.19 3.97 14.71
C ILE A 133 1.81 4.59 14.95
N PHE A 134 1.06 4.78 13.87
CA PHE A 134 -0.33 5.21 13.92
C PHE A 134 -1.18 4.12 13.25
N THR A 135 -1.95 3.38 14.02
CA THR A 135 -2.63 2.18 13.53
C THR A 135 -4.14 2.25 13.64
N VAL A 136 -4.82 1.63 12.69
CA VAL A 136 -6.26 1.45 12.64
C VAL A 136 -6.62 0.00 12.36
N CYS A 137 -7.58 -0.55 13.09
CA CYS A 137 -8.18 -1.82 12.72
C CYS A 137 -9.09 -1.63 11.50
N TYR A 138 -8.84 -2.35 10.43
CA TYR A 138 -9.54 -2.23 9.15
C TYR A 138 -11.06 -2.40 9.28
N SER A 139 -11.51 -3.30 10.17
CA SER A 139 -12.94 -3.55 10.43
C SER A 139 -13.64 -2.41 11.15
N ASN A 140 -12.91 -1.53 11.87
CA ASN A 140 -13.45 -0.30 12.43
C ASN A 140 -13.73 0.76 11.36
N VAL A 141 -13.01 0.71 10.26
CA VAL A 141 -13.24 1.60 9.10
C VAL A 141 -14.48 1.17 8.33
N THR A 142 -14.56 -0.12 8.00
CA THR A 142 -15.71 -0.73 7.34
C THR A 142 -15.70 -2.25 7.52
N PRO A 143 -16.87 -2.91 7.68
CA PRO A 143 -16.94 -4.37 7.67
C PRO A 143 -16.32 -4.96 6.39
N ASP A 144 -15.67 -6.11 6.55
CA ASP A 144 -15.03 -6.85 5.45
C ASP A 144 -16.02 -7.83 4.80
N ASP A 145 -17.13 -7.31 4.33
CA ASP A 145 -18.24 -8.02 3.74
C ASP A 145 -18.96 -7.17 2.67
N CYS A 146 -20.05 -7.69 2.11
CA CYS A 146 -20.86 -7.01 1.11
C CYS A 146 -21.73 -5.87 1.67
N ASN A 147 -21.67 -5.57 2.97
CA ASN A 147 -22.47 -4.50 3.56
C ASN A 147 -21.81 -3.14 3.34
N PHE A 148 -22.38 -2.33 2.48
CA PHE A 148 -21.99 -0.95 2.22
C PHE A 148 -22.87 0.08 2.94
N THR A 149 -23.78 -0.37 3.79
CA THR A 149 -24.63 0.50 4.63
C THR A 149 -24.09 0.64 6.07
N ALA A 150 -22.87 0.15 6.33
CA ALA A 150 -22.17 0.25 7.60
C ALA A 150 -20.71 0.71 7.40
N GLY A 151 -20.10 1.27 8.44
CA GLY A 151 -18.76 1.84 8.36
C GLY A 151 -18.72 3.12 7.52
N LEU A 152 -17.55 3.52 7.06
CA LEU A 152 -17.39 4.69 6.19
C LEU A 152 -18.27 4.64 4.93
N PRO A 153 -18.49 3.49 4.25
CA PRO A 153 -19.39 3.45 3.09
C PRO A 153 -20.78 4.01 3.35
N LEU A 154 -21.33 3.89 4.57
CA LEU A 154 -22.61 4.48 4.97
C LEU A 154 -22.74 5.97 4.59
N LEU A 155 -21.64 6.71 4.64
CA LEU A 155 -21.59 8.16 4.39
C LEU A 155 -21.54 8.52 2.91
N PHE A 156 -21.22 7.56 2.04
CA PHE A 156 -20.94 7.81 0.62
C PHE A 156 -21.87 7.03 -0.31
N GLN A 157 -22.34 5.87 0.13
CA GLN A 157 -23.16 5.00 -0.69
C GLN A 157 -24.63 5.43 -0.66
N GLU A 158 -25.19 5.68 -1.84
CA GLU A 158 -26.62 5.97 -2.04
C GLU A 158 -27.18 4.98 -3.07
N GLY A 159 -28.18 4.18 -2.66
CA GLY A 159 -28.82 3.18 -3.52
C GLY A 159 -27.91 2.00 -3.90
N GLU A 160 -28.16 1.42 -5.07
CA GLU A 160 -27.36 0.33 -5.63
C GLU A 160 -25.98 0.81 -6.07
N ARG A 161 -24.96 -0.06 -5.96
CA ARG A 161 -23.60 0.27 -6.35
C ARG A 161 -23.46 0.44 -7.85
N ALA A 162 -22.93 1.58 -8.28
CA ALA A 162 -22.51 1.81 -9.67
C ALA A 162 -21.22 1.03 -9.99
N GLN A 163 -20.92 0.89 -11.29
CA GLN A 163 -19.76 0.13 -11.75
C GLN A 163 -18.42 0.68 -11.24
N ASP A 164 -18.35 2.00 -11.02
CA ASP A 164 -17.17 2.74 -10.54
C ASP A 164 -17.25 3.12 -9.06
N ASP A 165 -18.18 2.55 -8.29
CA ASP A 165 -18.26 2.82 -6.86
C ASP A 165 -17.10 2.19 -6.10
N THR A 166 -16.62 2.93 -5.11
CA THR A 166 -15.47 2.57 -4.26
C THR A 166 -15.61 1.19 -3.65
N GLY A 167 -14.59 0.35 -3.80
CA GLY A 167 -14.45 -0.90 -3.07
C GLY A 167 -13.98 -0.68 -1.62
N LYS A 168 -14.04 -1.73 -0.79
CA LYS A 168 -13.62 -1.65 0.63
C LYS A 168 -12.15 -1.22 0.77
N ILE A 169 -11.27 -1.67 -0.13
CA ILE A 169 -9.85 -1.26 -0.17
C ILE A 169 -9.75 0.26 -0.33
N GLY A 170 -10.58 0.88 -1.16
CA GLY A 170 -10.61 2.33 -1.33
C GLY A 170 -11.01 3.08 -0.06
N TYR A 171 -11.94 2.54 0.74
CA TYR A 171 -12.32 3.14 2.03
C TYR A 171 -11.23 2.99 3.09
N TRP A 172 -10.52 1.86 3.13
CA TRP A 172 -9.36 1.70 4.00
C TRP A 172 -8.22 2.66 3.63
N ALA A 173 -7.97 2.85 2.33
CA ALA A 173 -6.99 3.82 1.84
C ALA A 173 -7.40 5.27 2.17
N TYR A 174 -8.70 5.60 2.05
CA TYR A 174 -9.23 6.90 2.46
C TYR A 174 -8.99 7.18 3.94
N MET A 175 -9.22 6.20 4.82
CA MET A 175 -8.96 6.36 6.25
C MET A 175 -7.46 6.61 6.54
N ALA A 176 -6.55 5.90 5.86
CA ALA A 176 -5.13 6.15 6.00
C ALA A 176 -4.73 7.58 5.60
N SER A 177 -5.35 8.15 4.56
CA SER A 177 -5.16 9.56 4.21
C SER A 177 -5.68 10.52 5.29
N LYS A 178 -6.78 10.17 5.98
CA LYS A 178 -7.29 10.98 7.10
C LYS A 178 -6.39 10.89 8.35
N MET A 179 -5.76 9.76 8.56
CA MET A 179 -4.72 9.62 9.59
C MET A 179 -3.47 10.46 9.23
N MET A 180 -3.10 10.54 7.95
CA MET A 180 -2.06 11.45 7.47
C MET A 180 -2.41 12.91 7.76
N ASP A 181 -3.66 13.35 7.46
CA ASP A 181 -4.13 14.71 7.78
C ASP A 181 -3.87 15.06 9.24
N TYR A 182 -4.22 14.16 10.17
CA TYR A 182 -4.01 14.36 11.59
C TYR A 182 -2.52 14.33 11.97
N LEU A 183 -1.76 13.37 11.47
CA LEU A 183 -0.36 13.19 11.84
C LEU A 183 0.51 14.40 11.43
N LEU A 184 0.18 15.06 10.32
CA LEU A 184 0.83 16.30 9.88
C LEU A 184 0.59 17.49 10.84
N THR A 185 -0.37 17.41 11.76
CA THR A 185 -0.57 18.42 12.81
C THR A 185 0.27 18.15 14.07
N ARG A 186 0.96 17.00 14.12
CA ARG A 186 1.67 16.54 15.33
C ARG A 186 3.12 16.98 15.34
N PRO A 187 3.59 17.63 16.43
CA PRO A 187 4.98 18.06 16.52
C PRO A 187 6.00 16.91 16.60
N GLU A 188 5.56 15.71 16.99
CA GLU A 188 6.40 14.51 17.09
C GLU A 188 6.63 13.82 15.73
N ALA A 189 5.86 14.17 14.69
CA ALA A 189 6.01 13.58 13.38
C ALA A 189 7.05 14.31 12.54
N ASP A 190 7.94 13.55 11.92
CA ASP A 190 8.74 14.04 10.80
C ASP A 190 7.88 13.95 9.52
N GLU A 191 7.43 15.10 9.05
CA GLU A 191 6.54 15.22 7.89
C GLU A 191 7.10 14.52 6.63
N LYS A 192 8.43 14.47 6.48
CA LYS A 192 9.11 13.82 5.35
C LYS A 192 9.32 12.33 5.55
N GLY A 193 9.00 11.80 6.73
CA GLY A 193 9.22 10.41 7.13
C GLY A 193 7.92 9.64 7.40
N ILE A 194 6.76 10.09 6.94
CA ILE A 194 5.50 9.38 7.16
C ILE A 194 5.23 8.43 5.98
N GLY A 195 5.08 7.15 6.28
CA GLY A 195 4.74 6.14 5.28
C GLY A 195 3.56 5.27 5.69
N VAL A 196 3.16 4.36 4.81
CA VAL A 196 2.06 3.43 5.04
C VAL A 196 2.52 1.99 4.93
N ALA A 197 2.00 1.12 5.79
CA ALA A 197 2.30 -0.31 5.75
C ALA A 197 1.03 -1.16 5.94
N GLY A 198 1.07 -2.36 5.37
CA GLY A 198 -0.01 -3.33 5.50
C GLY A 198 0.38 -4.73 5.03
N HIS A 199 -0.41 -5.71 5.46
CA HIS A 199 -0.23 -7.11 5.12
C HIS A 199 -1.43 -7.64 4.33
N SER A 200 -1.20 -8.53 3.36
CA SER A 200 -2.28 -9.19 2.61
C SER A 200 -3.18 -8.14 1.89
N ARG A 201 -4.50 -8.20 2.06
CA ARG A 201 -5.44 -7.18 1.56
C ARG A 201 -5.11 -5.77 2.02
N LEU A 202 -4.53 -5.63 3.21
CA LEU A 202 -4.10 -4.32 3.72
C LEU A 202 -2.75 -3.89 3.13
N GLY A 203 -1.96 -4.81 2.59
CA GLY A 203 -0.81 -4.52 1.73
C GLY A 203 -1.25 -3.95 0.37
N LYS A 204 -2.32 -4.51 -0.24
CA LYS A 204 -2.96 -3.92 -1.43
C LYS A 204 -3.42 -2.48 -1.11
N THR A 205 -4.03 -2.29 0.06
CA THR A 205 -4.48 -0.97 0.54
C THR A 205 -3.32 0.00 0.74
N ALA A 206 -2.19 -0.45 1.30
CA ALA A 206 -1.02 0.40 1.51
C ALA A 206 -0.46 0.93 0.18
N LEU A 207 -0.38 0.07 -0.85
CA LEU A 207 0.04 0.49 -2.19
C LEU A 207 -0.93 1.52 -2.78
N LEU A 208 -2.24 1.25 -2.72
CA LEU A 208 -3.25 2.19 -3.21
C LEU A 208 -3.19 3.53 -2.46
N THR A 209 -3.03 3.50 -1.15
CA THR A 209 -2.91 4.71 -0.33
C THR A 209 -1.78 5.60 -0.82
N ALA A 210 -0.56 5.05 -0.94
CA ALA A 210 0.59 5.81 -1.39
C ALA A 210 0.50 6.23 -2.86
N ALA A 211 -0.16 5.43 -3.71
CA ALA A 211 -0.41 5.77 -5.12
C ALA A 211 -1.35 6.97 -5.28
N LEU A 212 -2.33 7.13 -4.37
CA LEU A 212 -3.34 8.19 -4.44
C LEU A 212 -3.03 9.41 -3.57
N ASP A 213 -2.13 9.29 -2.61
CA ASP A 213 -1.76 10.36 -1.68
C ASP A 213 -0.24 10.54 -1.64
N GLU A 214 0.23 11.56 -2.32
CA GLU A 214 1.66 11.81 -2.54
C GLU A 214 2.39 12.30 -1.29
N ARG A 215 1.69 12.58 -0.19
CA ARG A 215 2.28 12.97 1.10
C ARG A 215 2.96 11.80 1.81
N PHE A 216 2.58 10.56 1.48
CA PHE A 216 3.26 9.38 2.00
C PHE A 216 4.66 9.25 1.40
N ALA A 217 5.70 9.33 2.22
CA ALA A 217 7.09 9.23 1.80
C ALA A 217 7.48 7.82 1.33
N PHE A 218 6.80 6.79 1.83
CA PHE A 218 7.06 5.40 1.49
C PHE A 218 5.82 4.50 1.67
N ALA A 219 5.82 3.36 0.98
CA ALA A 219 4.85 2.29 1.17
C ALA A 219 5.54 0.95 1.42
N CYS A 220 5.01 0.16 2.36
CA CYS A 220 5.46 -1.19 2.66
C CYS A 220 4.30 -2.18 2.51
N ALA A 221 4.37 -3.07 1.53
CA ALA A 221 3.33 -4.06 1.24
C ALA A 221 3.86 -5.47 1.45
N ASN A 222 3.33 -6.17 2.45
CA ASN A 222 3.73 -7.52 2.78
C ASN A 222 2.72 -8.53 2.26
N ASP A 223 3.18 -9.56 1.52
CA ASP A 223 2.37 -10.66 0.98
C ASP A 223 1.05 -10.18 0.33
N SER A 224 1.10 -9.11 -0.46
CA SER A 224 -0.11 -8.44 -0.96
C SER A 224 -0.77 -9.15 -2.14
N GLY A 225 -0.06 -9.96 -2.89
CA GLY A 225 -0.61 -10.82 -3.94
C GLY A 225 -1.29 -10.09 -5.10
N CYS A 226 -2.19 -10.79 -5.77
CA CYS A 226 -3.00 -10.30 -6.90
C CYS A 226 -3.76 -9.02 -6.53
N SER A 227 -3.89 -8.07 -7.47
CA SER A 227 -4.50 -6.75 -7.21
C SER A 227 -3.81 -5.97 -6.08
N GLY A 228 -2.57 -6.32 -5.81
CA GLY A 228 -1.64 -5.66 -4.90
C GLY A 228 -0.29 -5.54 -5.60
N ALA A 229 0.76 -6.20 -5.07
CA ALA A 229 2.07 -6.16 -5.69
C ALA A 229 2.27 -7.23 -6.79
N ALA A 230 1.49 -8.30 -6.85
CA ALA A 230 1.68 -9.34 -7.87
C ALA A 230 1.07 -8.93 -9.21
N LEU A 231 1.84 -9.10 -10.30
CA LEU A 231 1.32 -8.96 -11.65
C LEU A 231 0.20 -9.97 -11.88
N SER A 232 -0.92 -9.51 -12.44
CA SER A 232 -2.10 -10.35 -12.71
C SER A 232 -1.92 -11.22 -13.94
N ARG A 233 -1.25 -10.68 -14.97
CA ARG A 233 -0.93 -11.44 -16.17
C ARG A 233 0.11 -12.51 -15.88
N TYR A 234 -0.14 -13.71 -16.41
CA TYR A 234 0.78 -14.82 -16.23
C TYR A 234 0.97 -15.23 -14.76
N ALA A 235 -0.09 -15.11 -13.96
CA ALA A 235 -0.08 -15.56 -12.57
C ALA A 235 0.34 -17.03 -12.46
N SER A 236 1.07 -17.38 -11.40
CA SER A 236 1.47 -18.75 -11.13
C SER A 236 0.25 -19.66 -10.93
N LYS A 237 0.45 -20.97 -11.10
CA LYS A 237 -0.68 -21.93 -10.94
C LYS A 237 -1.30 -21.85 -9.54
N ALA A 238 -0.50 -21.62 -8.52
CA ALA A 238 -0.91 -21.54 -7.11
C ALA A 238 -1.26 -20.10 -6.66
N GLY A 239 -0.89 -19.08 -7.46
CA GLY A 239 -1.12 -17.68 -7.14
C GLY A 239 -2.60 -17.30 -7.20
N GLU A 240 -2.97 -16.33 -6.37
CA GLU A 240 -4.27 -15.67 -6.36
C GLU A 240 -4.54 -15.04 -7.74
N LYS A 241 -5.77 -15.16 -8.21
CA LYS A 241 -6.23 -14.59 -9.49
C LYS A 241 -7.39 -13.63 -9.29
N ILE A 242 -7.66 -12.82 -10.28
CA ILE A 242 -8.79 -11.88 -10.25
C ILE A 242 -10.11 -12.64 -10.04
N ASP A 243 -10.28 -13.82 -10.66
CA ASP A 243 -11.46 -14.66 -10.45
C ASP A 243 -11.64 -15.10 -9.00
N ASP A 244 -10.56 -15.46 -8.32
CA ASP A 244 -10.60 -15.82 -6.90
C ASP A 244 -11.09 -14.66 -6.03
N ILE A 245 -10.60 -13.46 -6.31
CA ILE A 245 -11.00 -12.24 -5.62
C ILE A 245 -12.48 -11.95 -5.90
N CYS A 246 -12.89 -11.93 -7.15
CA CYS A 246 -14.27 -11.62 -7.56
C CYS A 246 -15.29 -12.60 -6.96
N ARG A 247 -14.92 -13.88 -6.80
CA ARG A 247 -15.80 -14.89 -6.18
C ARG A 247 -15.83 -14.81 -4.65
N LYS A 248 -14.66 -14.59 -4.00
CA LYS A 248 -14.54 -14.67 -2.54
C LYS A 248 -14.76 -13.33 -1.87
N PHE A 249 -14.35 -12.24 -2.53
CA PHE A 249 -14.29 -10.89 -1.98
C PHE A 249 -14.81 -9.83 -2.96
N PRO A 250 -16.02 -9.98 -3.54
CA PRO A 250 -16.54 -9.08 -4.59
C PRO A 250 -16.72 -7.64 -4.14
N PHE A 251 -16.54 -7.38 -2.84
CA PHE A 251 -16.69 -6.08 -2.20
C PHE A 251 -15.37 -5.31 -2.04
N TRP A 252 -14.21 -5.95 -2.27
CA TRP A 252 -12.92 -5.26 -2.10
C TRP A 252 -12.70 -4.19 -3.17
N PHE A 253 -13.18 -4.42 -4.38
CA PHE A 253 -12.96 -3.58 -5.56
C PHE A 253 -14.24 -3.00 -6.11
N ALA A 254 -14.13 -2.16 -7.13
CA ALA A 254 -15.26 -1.66 -7.88
C ALA A 254 -15.99 -2.82 -8.60
N PRO A 255 -17.33 -2.76 -8.79
CA PRO A 255 -18.05 -3.77 -9.56
C PRO A 255 -17.51 -3.97 -10.98
N ALA A 256 -16.99 -2.91 -11.62
CA ALA A 256 -16.37 -2.97 -12.94
C ALA A 256 -15.20 -3.96 -13.05
N TYR A 257 -14.49 -4.23 -11.95
CA TYR A 257 -13.33 -5.12 -11.94
C TYR A 257 -13.66 -6.57 -12.30
N THR A 258 -14.90 -6.99 -12.06
CA THR A 258 -15.35 -8.37 -12.29
C THR A 258 -15.24 -8.82 -13.76
N LYS A 259 -15.24 -7.87 -14.72
CA LYS A 259 -15.09 -8.17 -16.16
C LYS A 259 -13.72 -8.75 -16.53
N TYR A 260 -12.74 -8.63 -15.62
CA TYR A 260 -11.38 -9.14 -15.82
C TYR A 260 -11.14 -10.52 -15.20
N ALA A 261 -12.11 -11.08 -14.47
CA ALA A 261 -12.06 -12.44 -13.96
C ALA A 261 -11.88 -13.44 -15.11
N ASN A 262 -10.83 -14.28 -15.03
CA ASN A 262 -10.43 -15.19 -16.12
C ASN A 262 -10.14 -14.49 -17.48
N ASN A 263 -9.85 -13.20 -17.45
CA ASN A 263 -9.64 -12.37 -18.63
C ASN A 263 -8.47 -11.39 -18.47
N GLU A 264 -7.49 -11.75 -17.64
CA GLU A 264 -6.36 -10.91 -17.23
C GLU A 264 -5.55 -10.38 -18.43
N LYS A 265 -5.48 -11.16 -19.53
CA LYS A 265 -4.79 -10.72 -20.75
C LYS A 265 -5.39 -9.46 -21.40
N ASN A 266 -6.64 -9.15 -21.11
CA ASN A 266 -7.35 -7.99 -21.64
C ASN A 266 -7.43 -6.82 -20.66
N LEU A 267 -6.74 -6.89 -19.49
CA LEU A 267 -6.58 -5.73 -18.63
C LEU A 267 -5.94 -4.58 -19.42
N PRO A 268 -6.45 -3.35 -19.36
CA PRO A 268 -5.80 -2.20 -19.98
C PRO A 268 -4.58 -1.71 -19.17
N PHE A 269 -4.36 -2.26 -17.98
CA PHE A 269 -3.25 -2.03 -17.06
C PHE A 269 -2.73 -3.36 -16.49
N ASP A 270 -1.79 -3.32 -15.59
CA ASP A 270 -1.48 -4.38 -14.60
C ASP A 270 -0.92 -3.71 -13.34
N GLN A 271 -0.63 -4.47 -12.28
CA GLN A 271 -0.26 -3.92 -10.98
C GLN A 271 1.06 -3.11 -10.96
N HIS A 272 1.87 -3.19 -12.03
CA HIS A 272 3.00 -2.29 -12.21
C HIS A 272 2.56 -0.81 -12.38
N ALA A 273 1.37 -0.56 -12.90
CA ALA A 273 0.82 0.81 -12.93
C ALA A 273 0.54 1.33 -11.51
N LEU A 274 -0.02 0.49 -10.62
CA LEU A 274 -0.24 0.85 -9.23
C LEU A 274 1.07 1.20 -8.52
N LEU A 275 2.06 0.33 -8.65
CA LEU A 275 3.36 0.52 -7.99
C LEU A 275 4.10 1.74 -8.55
N ALA A 276 4.03 1.97 -9.86
CA ALA A 276 4.66 3.11 -10.53
C ALA A 276 4.12 4.47 -10.09
N LEU A 277 2.85 4.56 -9.67
CA LEU A 277 2.28 5.80 -9.12
C LEU A 277 2.93 6.26 -7.82
N ILE A 278 3.70 5.39 -7.15
CA ILE A 278 4.43 5.75 -5.93
C ILE A 278 5.71 6.53 -6.26
N ALA A 279 6.27 6.38 -7.46
CA ALA A 279 7.48 7.11 -7.86
C ALA A 279 7.34 8.63 -7.66
N PRO A 280 8.41 9.35 -7.28
CA PRO A 280 9.78 8.86 -7.03
C PRO A 280 10.04 8.40 -5.58
N ARG A 281 8.99 8.26 -4.77
CA ARG A 281 9.04 7.88 -3.34
C ARG A 281 9.39 6.39 -3.17
N ALA A 282 9.67 5.95 -1.93
CA ALA A 282 10.06 4.56 -1.73
C ALA A 282 8.87 3.58 -1.73
N ALA A 283 9.09 2.39 -2.29
CA ALA A 283 8.12 1.30 -2.27
C ALA A 283 8.84 -0.02 -1.94
N PHE A 284 8.46 -0.65 -0.83
CA PHE A 284 9.04 -1.91 -0.37
C PHE A 284 7.99 -3.02 -0.40
N VAL A 285 8.28 -4.09 -1.11
CA VAL A 285 7.44 -5.27 -1.23
C VAL A 285 8.10 -6.43 -0.49
N GLY A 286 7.34 -7.15 0.32
CA GLY A 286 7.83 -8.32 1.05
C GLY A 286 7.01 -9.56 0.75
N GLY A 287 7.67 -10.71 0.70
CA GLY A 287 7.05 -11.98 0.47
C GLY A 287 7.58 -13.10 1.35
N ALA A 288 6.80 -14.16 1.50
CA ALA A 288 7.17 -15.39 2.20
C ALA A 288 7.17 -16.58 1.22
N VAL A 289 8.26 -17.36 1.20
CA VAL A 289 8.45 -18.40 0.17
C VAL A 289 7.37 -19.50 0.18
N GLU A 290 6.77 -19.78 1.34
CA GLU A 290 5.69 -20.78 1.46
C GLU A 290 4.30 -20.18 1.19
N ASP A 291 4.19 -18.87 0.98
CA ASP A 291 2.96 -18.19 0.58
C ASP A 291 2.86 -18.19 -0.95
N LEU A 292 2.55 -19.34 -1.51
CA LEU A 292 2.38 -19.50 -2.96
C LEU A 292 1.19 -18.70 -3.50
N TRP A 293 0.22 -18.40 -2.64
CA TRP A 293 -0.98 -17.63 -2.98
C TRP A 293 -0.66 -16.16 -3.29
N ALA A 294 0.35 -15.59 -2.62
CA ALA A 294 0.81 -14.23 -2.87
C ALA A 294 1.60 -14.07 -4.17
N ASP A 295 2.01 -15.16 -4.83
CA ASP A 295 2.74 -15.16 -6.10
C ASP A 295 4.02 -14.30 -6.06
N ASN A 296 4.97 -14.73 -5.24
CA ASN A 296 6.20 -13.96 -4.95
C ASN A 296 7.00 -13.58 -6.19
N ASP A 297 7.06 -14.47 -7.19
CA ASP A 297 7.77 -14.20 -8.45
C ASP A 297 7.14 -13.01 -9.21
N ASN A 298 5.81 -12.93 -9.23
CA ASN A 298 5.10 -11.84 -9.87
C ASN A 298 5.11 -10.55 -9.01
N GLN A 299 5.19 -10.63 -7.69
CA GLN A 299 5.46 -9.47 -6.84
C GLN A 299 6.86 -8.90 -7.10
N PHE A 300 7.88 -9.77 -7.17
CA PHE A 300 9.25 -9.37 -7.48
C PHE A 300 9.38 -8.77 -8.88
N LEU A 301 8.80 -9.42 -9.89
CA LEU A 301 8.84 -8.92 -11.27
C LEU A 301 8.12 -7.58 -11.43
N ASN A 302 7.08 -7.33 -10.66
CA ASN A 302 6.45 -6.01 -10.60
C ASN A 302 7.42 -4.95 -10.07
N ALA A 303 8.08 -5.23 -8.93
CA ALA A 303 9.09 -4.32 -8.37
C ALA A 303 10.24 -4.04 -9.36
N TYR A 304 10.62 -5.01 -10.18
CA TYR A 304 11.60 -4.83 -11.25
C TYR A 304 11.04 -4.01 -12.42
N ALA A 305 9.81 -4.28 -12.84
CA ALA A 305 9.17 -3.67 -14.02
C ALA A 305 9.01 -2.15 -13.91
N VAL A 306 8.89 -1.61 -12.71
CA VAL A 306 8.66 -0.17 -12.49
C VAL A 306 9.93 0.67 -12.48
N THR A 307 11.10 0.06 -12.46
CA THR A 307 12.40 0.75 -12.46
C THR A 307 12.52 1.88 -13.51
N PRO A 308 12.04 1.74 -14.77
CA PRO A 308 12.12 2.82 -15.74
C PRO A 308 11.41 4.11 -15.32
N VAL A 309 10.35 4.04 -14.48
CA VAL A 309 9.66 5.23 -13.99
C VAL A 309 10.51 5.98 -12.96
N TRP A 310 11.20 5.28 -12.05
CA TRP A 310 12.15 5.92 -11.12
C TRP A 310 13.32 6.57 -11.84
N ASN A 311 13.79 5.96 -12.94
CA ASN A 311 14.86 6.52 -13.75
C ASN A 311 14.49 7.89 -14.35
N LEU A 312 13.22 8.20 -14.59
CA LEU A 312 12.78 9.53 -15.03
C LEU A 312 13.08 10.64 -14.04
N TYR A 313 13.26 10.29 -12.76
CA TYR A 313 13.57 11.22 -11.67
C TYR A 313 15.03 11.16 -11.22
N ASP A 314 15.91 10.56 -12.01
CA ASP A 314 17.30 10.27 -11.64
C ASP A 314 17.41 9.48 -10.32
N LYS A 315 16.41 8.63 -10.06
CA LYS A 315 16.35 7.73 -8.90
C LYS A 315 16.59 6.30 -9.33
N THR A 316 17.06 5.49 -8.38
CA THR A 316 17.33 4.07 -8.62
C THR A 316 16.10 3.25 -8.20
N GLY A 317 15.49 2.54 -9.14
CA GLY A 317 14.44 1.57 -8.84
C GLY A 317 14.96 0.35 -8.07
N LEU A 318 14.52 -0.84 -8.41
CA LEU A 318 15.00 -2.06 -7.77
C LEU A 318 16.44 -2.40 -8.19
N ILE A 319 17.34 -2.55 -7.23
CA ILE A 319 18.70 -3.09 -7.45
C ILE A 319 18.66 -4.58 -7.17
N THR A 320 18.91 -5.39 -8.20
CA THR A 320 18.82 -6.85 -8.09
C THR A 320 19.79 -7.54 -9.07
N PRO A 321 20.29 -8.75 -8.74
CA PRO A 321 20.86 -9.66 -9.74
C PRO A 321 19.86 -9.98 -10.85
N ASP A 322 20.34 -10.42 -12.01
CA ASP A 322 19.50 -10.83 -13.13
C ASP A 322 18.95 -12.26 -12.93
N ASP A 323 18.28 -12.49 -11.82
CA ASP A 323 17.67 -13.77 -11.42
C ASP A 323 16.53 -13.53 -10.42
N TYR A 324 15.68 -14.52 -10.20
CA TYR A 324 14.68 -14.50 -9.14
C TYR A 324 15.34 -14.49 -7.74
N PRO A 325 14.72 -13.79 -6.77
CA PRO A 325 15.24 -13.76 -5.40
C PRO A 325 15.16 -15.12 -4.73
N LYS A 326 16.13 -15.40 -3.87
CA LYS A 326 16.18 -16.59 -3.01
C LYS A 326 15.72 -16.24 -1.60
N VAL A 327 15.32 -17.26 -0.86
CA VAL A 327 14.98 -17.09 0.56
C VAL A 327 16.13 -16.49 1.33
N GLY A 328 15.88 -15.37 1.99
CA GLY A 328 16.86 -14.58 2.72
C GLY A 328 17.40 -13.37 1.96
N ASP A 329 17.07 -13.22 0.67
CA ASP A 329 17.45 -12.04 -0.09
C ASP A 329 16.70 -10.82 0.40
N ILE A 330 17.45 -9.72 0.61
CA ILE A 330 16.97 -8.40 1.03
C ILE A 330 17.51 -7.38 0.03
N LEU A 331 16.68 -6.89 -0.85
CA LEU A 331 17.00 -6.00 -1.96
C LEU A 331 16.39 -4.61 -1.68
N THR A 332 16.98 -3.86 -0.74
CA THR A 332 16.45 -2.56 -0.25
C THR A 332 17.41 -1.39 -0.44
N ASP A 333 18.35 -1.50 -1.37
CA ASP A 333 19.35 -0.45 -1.60
C ASP A 333 18.88 0.62 -2.62
N GLY A 334 17.83 0.30 -3.41
CA GLY A 334 17.12 1.25 -4.26
C GLY A 334 15.93 1.91 -3.56
N GLU A 335 15.22 2.80 -4.25
CA GLU A 335 13.94 3.35 -3.81
C GLU A 335 12.79 2.34 -3.95
N VAL A 336 12.91 1.38 -4.83
CA VAL A 336 12.06 0.19 -4.88
C VAL A 336 12.83 -0.95 -4.24
N GLY A 337 12.21 -1.66 -3.32
CA GLY A 337 12.82 -2.79 -2.65
C GLY A 337 11.96 -4.04 -2.66
N PHE A 338 12.62 -5.18 -2.54
CA PHE A 338 11.97 -6.48 -2.38
C PHE A 338 12.72 -7.34 -1.37
N HIS A 339 12.00 -8.14 -0.59
CA HIS A 339 12.62 -9.20 0.21
C HIS A 339 11.79 -10.48 0.17
N LEU A 340 12.47 -11.62 0.27
CA LEU A 340 11.85 -12.92 0.33
C LEU A 340 12.31 -13.68 1.58
N ARG A 341 11.42 -13.86 2.55
CA ARG A 341 11.74 -14.61 3.78
C ARG A 341 11.25 -16.05 3.72
N ALA A 342 11.75 -16.88 4.63
CA ALA A 342 11.15 -18.18 4.94
C ALA A 342 9.78 -18.02 5.61
N GLY A 343 8.95 -19.08 5.53
CA GLY A 343 7.66 -19.17 6.21
C GLY A 343 6.46 -18.88 5.34
N LYS A 344 5.31 -18.79 6.01
CA LYS A 344 3.97 -18.72 5.41
C LYS A 344 3.43 -17.29 5.37
N HIS A 345 2.19 -17.14 4.89
CA HIS A 345 1.40 -15.90 4.89
C HIS A 345 1.28 -15.30 6.29
N TYR A 346 2.13 -14.33 6.58
CA TYR A 346 2.28 -13.74 7.91
C TYR A 346 3.08 -12.43 7.86
N HIS A 347 2.68 -11.39 8.57
CA HIS A 347 3.51 -10.20 8.75
C HIS A 347 4.40 -10.38 9.98
N SER A 348 5.63 -10.73 9.74
CA SER A 348 6.58 -11.13 10.79
C SER A 348 7.43 -9.96 11.30
N ARG A 349 8.09 -10.16 12.45
CA ARG A 349 9.12 -9.22 12.93
C ARG A 349 10.26 -9.04 11.92
N THR A 350 10.60 -10.08 11.18
CA THR A 350 11.62 -10.00 10.12
C THR A 350 11.21 -8.99 9.04
N ASP A 351 9.95 -9.04 8.59
CA ASP A 351 9.43 -8.07 7.61
C ASP A 351 9.54 -6.64 8.13
N TRP A 352 9.14 -6.40 9.38
CA TRP A 352 9.25 -5.09 10.01
C TRP A 352 10.69 -4.58 10.10
N LEU A 353 11.64 -5.44 10.50
CA LEU A 353 13.06 -5.06 10.57
C LEU A 353 13.61 -4.70 9.19
N VAL A 354 13.26 -5.46 8.15
CA VAL A 354 13.67 -5.16 6.77
C VAL A 354 13.07 -3.84 6.29
N TYR A 355 11.78 -3.60 6.55
CA TYR A 355 11.15 -2.34 6.18
C TYR A 355 11.75 -1.15 6.90
N MET A 356 11.96 -1.24 8.22
CA MET A 356 12.58 -0.15 8.99
C MET A 356 14.00 0.15 8.52
N ASP A 357 14.81 -0.87 8.20
CA ASP A 357 16.15 -0.68 7.64
C ASP A 357 16.10 -0.02 6.25
N GLY A 358 15.25 -0.52 5.35
CA GLY A 358 15.06 0.07 4.02
C GLY A 358 14.59 1.52 4.08
N VAL A 359 13.63 1.84 4.96
CA VAL A 359 13.13 3.20 5.17
C VAL A 359 14.22 4.10 5.74
N LYS A 360 15.02 3.64 6.72
CA LYS A 360 16.16 4.43 7.23
C LYS A 360 17.18 4.76 6.13
N LYS A 361 17.52 3.78 5.29
CA LYS A 361 18.39 3.99 4.13
C LYS A 361 17.80 5.02 3.16
N TYR A 362 16.51 4.89 2.85
CA TYR A 362 15.80 5.84 1.98
C TYR A 362 15.81 7.25 2.54
N LEU A 363 15.40 7.45 3.80
CA LEU A 363 15.32 8.77 4.43
C LEU A 363 16.70 9.43 4.56
N SER A 364 17.77 8.65 4.79
CA SER A 364 19.14 9.17 4.85
C SER A 364 19.63 9.78 3.53
N LYS A 365 19.06 9.35 2.39
CA LYS A 365 19.39 9.90 1.05
C LYS A 365 18.58 11.17 0.73
N GLN A 366 17.56 11.51 1.51
CA GLN A 366 16.72 12.71 1.29
C GLN A 366 17.22 13.93 2.07
N ASN A 367 18.14 13.72 3.03
CA ASN A 367 18.85 14.76 3.81
C ASN A 367 20.18 15.12 3.15
#